data_3f4cf540babc2376f742f17c74ba67c2
#
_entry.id   3f4cf540babc2376f742f17c74ba67c2
#
_cell.length_a   1.000
_cell.length_b   1.000
_cell.length_c   1.000
_cell.angle_alpha   90.00
_cell.angle_beta   90.00
_cell.angle_gamma   90.00
#
_symmetry.space_group_name_H-M   'P 1'
#
loop_
_entity.id
_entity.type
_entity.pdbx_description
1 polymer ?
#
loop_
_entity_poly.entity_id
_entity_poly.type
_entity_poly.pdbx_seq_one_letter_code
_entity_poly.pdbx_strand_id
1 'polypeptide(L)'
;MKQALPLIGISLLSVASSLAADKTPNIILILADDMRASGMNFLGKEQVQTPNLDKLAGESTVFTNAHIMGGTSGAVSMPSRAMLMTGKYLYNLEKQGATIPDSHTMIGETLQEAGYSTFHTGKWHSSYEALNRCFKD
;
A
#
# COMPACT_ATOMS: atom_id res chain seq x y z
N MET A 1 69.53 -26.62 -23.01
CA MET A 1 68.08 -26.68 -23.37
C MET A 1 67.28 -25.98 -22.30
N LYS A 2 66.76 -24.80 -22.60
CA LYS A 2 65.89 -23.98 -21.68
C LYS A 2 64.46 -24.20 -22.16
N GLN A 3 63.65 -24.83 -21.34
CA GLN A 3 62.23 -24.97 -21.59
C GLN A 3 61.47 -23.68 -21.17
N ALA A 4 60.73 -23.09 -22.08
CA ALA A 4 59.86 -21.97 -21.80
C ALA A 4 58.47 -22.47 -21.33
N LEU A 5 58.00 -22.03 -20.15
CA LEU A 5 56.65 -22.25 -19.70
C LEU A 5 55.67 -21.34 -20.47
N PRO A 6 54.52 -21.85 -20.88
CA PRO A 6 53.47 -20.99 -21.45
C PRO A 6 52.73 -20.22 -20.37
N LEU A 7 52.65 -18.89 -20.53
CA LEU A 7 51.75 -18.04 -19.74
C LEU A 7 50.29 -18.34 -20.11
N ILE A 8 49.56 -18.92 -19.18
CA ILE A 8 48.11 -19.04 -19.30
C ILE A 8 47.48 -17.67 -18.95
N GLY A 9 47.02 -16.98 -19.97
CA GLY A 9 46.28 -15.76 -19.80
C GLY A 9 44.89 -16.02 -19.21
N ILE A 10 44.66 -15.60 -17.97
CA ILE A 10 43.34 -15.59 -17.35
C ILE A 10 42.61 -14.38 -17.87
N SER A 11 41.69 -14.57 -18.83
CA SER A 11 40.75 -13.54 -19.24
C SER A 11 39.67 -13.41 -18.18
N LEU A 12 39.69 -12.32 -17.40
CA LEU A 12 38.56 -11.91 -16.55
C LEU A 12 37.39 -11.53 -17.46
N LEU A 13 36.42 -12.42 -17.57
CA LEU A 13 35.09 -12.04 -18.09
C LEU A 13 34.42 -11.18 -17.00
N SER A 14 34.42 -9.86 -17.18
CA SER A 14 33.60 -8.95 -16.41
C SER A 14 32.15 -9.17 -16.83
N VAL A 15 31.39 -9.92 -16.03
CA VAL A 15 29.94 -9.98 -16.12
C VAL A 15 29.43 -8.62 -15.66
N ALA A 16 29.20 -7.71 -16.58
CA ALA A 16 28.40 -6.51 -16.33
C ALA A 16 26.98 -6.97 -16.06
N SER A 17 26.63 -7.18 -14.79
CA SER A 17 25.25 -7.25 -14.37
C SER A 17 24.60 -5.91 -14.70
N SER A 18 23.85 -5.85 -15.81
CA SER A 18 22.94 -4.75 -16.04
C SER A 18 21.87 -4.81 -14.93
N LEU A 19 22.08 -4.04 -13.87
CA LEU A 19 21.03 -3.70 -12.96
C LEU A 19 20.04 -2.88 -13.80
N ALA A 20 19.04 -3.55 -14.38
CA ALA A 20 17.83 -2.87 -14.80
C ALA A 20 17.35 -2.14 -13.55
N ALA A 21 17.38 -0.82 -13.58
CA ALA A 21 16.76 -0.02 -12.52
C ALA A 21 15.29 -0.45 -12.51
N ASP A 22 14.91 -1.28 -11.54
CA ASP A 22 13.51 -1.63 -11.31
C ASP A 22 12.77 -0.30 -11.13
N LYS A 23 11.96 0.06 -12.13
CA LYS A 23 11.10 1.23 -12.01
C LYS A 23 10.13 0.93 -10.88
N THR A 24 10.25 1.67 -9.79
CA THR A 24 9.31 1.59 -8.67
C THR A 24 7.89 1.75 -9.21
N PRO A 25 6.98 0.79 -8.94
CA PRO A 25 5.62 0.83 -9.48
C PRO A 25 4.82 1.99 -8.87
N ASN A 26 3.90 2.57 -9.62
CA ASN A 26 2.90 3.46 -9.06
C ASN A 26 1.94 2.67 -8.15
N ILE A 27 1.58 3.25 -7.02
CA ILE A 27 0.68 2.64 -6.04
C ILE A 27 -0.59 3.48 -5.94
N ILE A 28 -1.75 2.87 -6.17
CA ILE A 28 -3.06 3.51 -6.03
C ILE A 28 -3.86 2.76 -4.97
N LEU A 29 -4.24 3.47 -3.90
CA LEU A 29 -5.15 2.96 -2.88
C LEU A 29 -6.53 3.58 -3.07
N ILE A 30 -7.52 2.76 -3.37
CA ILE A 30 -8.93 3.18 -3.50
C ILE A 30 -9.70 2.62 -2.31
N LEU A 31 -10.25 3.51 -1.49
CA LEU A 31 -11.03 3.13 -0.31
C LEU A 31 -12.47 3.61 -0.47
N ALA A 32 -13.38 2.69 -0.78
CA ALA A 32 -14.80 2.96 -0.82
C ALA A 32 -15.34 3.08 0.61
N ASP A 33 -16.07 4.18 0.90
CA ASP A 33 -16.69 4.41 2.20
C ASP A 33 -18.08 3.79 2.23
N ASP A 34 -18.40 3.08 3.31
CA ASP A 34 -19.70 2.42 3.55
C ASP A 34 -20.15 1.42 2.45
N MET A 35 -19.21 0.92 1.64
CA MET A 35 -19.51 -0.06 0.59
C MET A 35 -19.66 -1.46 1.19
N ARG A 36 -20.81 -2.08 0.99
CA ARG A 36 -21.03 -3.48 1.38
C ARG A 36 -20.31 -4.43 0.43
N ALA A 37 -19.82 -5.55 0.95
CA ALA A 37 -19.28 -6.63 0.11
C ALA A 37 -20.31 -7.13 -0.90
N SER A 38 -21.62 -7.20 -0.53
CA SER A 38 -22.71 -7.58 -1.41
C SER A 38 -22.96 -6.59 -2.57
N GLY A 39 -22.49 -5.33 -2.46
CA GLY A 39 -22.57 -4.33 -3.52
C GLY A 39 -21.58 -4.54 -4.67
N MET A 40 -20.79 -5.60 -4.66
CA MET A 40 -19.88 -5.98 -5.73
C MET A 40 -20.44 -7.18 -6.50
N ASN A 41 -20.68 -7.01 -7.80
CA ASN A 41 -21.37 -8.01 -8.62
C ASN A 41 -20.61 -9.34 -8.70
N PHE A 42 -19.30 -9.32 -8.75
CA PHE A 42 -18.48 -10.55 -8.77
C PHE A 42 -18.64 -11.44 -7.53
N LEU A 43 -19.19 -10.92 -6.42
CA LEU A 43 -19.57 -11.71 -5.25
C LEU A 43 -20.99 -12.30 -5.36
N GLY A 44 -21.75 -11.96 -6.42
CA GLY A 44 -22.99 -12.62 -6.82
C GLY A 44 -24.19 -12.42 -5.88
N LYS A 45 -24.22 -11.35 -5.08
CA LYS A 45 -25.21 -11.20 -3.99
C LYS A 45 -26.26 -10.13 -4.21
N GLU A 46 -26.07 -9.17 -5.10
CA GLU A 46 -27.03 -8.08 -5.37
C GLU A 46 -27.10 -7.78 -6.89
N GLN A 47 -28.17 -7.08 -7.32
CA GLN A 47 -28.36 -6.68 -8.72
C GLN A 47 -27.57 -5.41 -9.11
N VAL A 48 -26.49 -5.12 -8.42
CA VAL A 48 -25.61 -3.97 -8.72
C VAL A 48 -24.62 -4.37 -9.81
N GLN A 49 -24.57 -3.57 -10.87
CA GLN A 49 -23.60 -3.80 -11.94
C GLN A 49 -22.30 -3.08 -11.67
N THR A 50 -21.21 -3.81 -11.51
CA THR A 50 -19.87 -3.28 -11.23
C THR A 50 -18.84 -3.78 -12.25
N PRO A 51 -19.02 -3.54 -13.57
CA PRO A 51 -18.23 -4.21 -14.61
C PRO A 51 -16.72 -3.92 -14.49
N ASN A 52 -16.33 -2.72 -14.07
CA ASN A 52 -14.93 -2.37 -13.91
C ASN A 52 -14.30 -3.04 -12.67
N LEU A 53 -15.04 -3.15 -11.56
CA LEU A 53 -14.60 -3.88 -10.39
C LEU A 53 -14.55 -5.39 -10.66
N ASP A 54 -15.52 -5.91 -11.40
CA ASP A 54 -15.58 -7.32 -11.82
C ASP A 54 -14.35 -7.68 -12.68
N LYS A 55 -13.99 -6.80 -13.63
CA LYS A 55 -12.79 -6.96 -14.45
C LYS A 55 -11.53 -6.95 -13.58
N LEU A 56 -11.40 -5.96 -12.70
CA LEU A 56 -10.26 -5.85 -11.77
C LEU A 56 -10.16 -7.09 -10.89
N ALA A 57 -11.28 -7.58 -10.35
CA ALA A 57 -11.32 -8.77 -9.52
C ALA A 57 -10.87 -10.02 -10.29
N GLY A 58 -11.23 -10.14 -11.58
CA GLY A 58 -10.81 -11.24 -12.44
C GLY A 58 -9.31 -11.26 -12.77
N GLU A 59 -8.63 -10.12 -12.65
CA GLU A 59 -7.21 -9.93 -12.95
C GLU A 59 -6.34 -9.81 -11.68
N SER A 60 -6.94 -9.93 -10.47
CA SER A 60 -6.27 -9.66 -9.21
C SER A 60 -6.55 -10.71 -8.13
N THR A 61 -5.92 -10.56 -6.97
CA THR A 61 -6.22 -11.36 -5.78
C THR A 61 -7.37 -10.73 -5.01
N VAL A 62 -8.45 -11.47 -4.80
CA VAL A 62 -9.63 -11.05 -4.05
C VAL A 62 -9.65 -11.70 -2.66
N PHE A 63 -9.68 -10.89 -1.61
CA PHE A 63 -9.81 -11.35 -0.23
C PHE A 63 -11.28 -11.32 0.19
N THR A 64 -11.98 -12.44 0.07
CA THR A 64 -13.42 -12.52 0.35
C THR A 64 -13.78 -12.47 1.83
N ASN A 65 -12.82 -12.72 2.71
CA ASN A 65 -12.98 -12.73 4.17
C ASN A 65 -12.07 -11.69 4.87
N ALA A 66 -11.86 -10.54 4.24
CA ALA A 66 -11.16 -9.43 4.89
C ALA A 66 -12.08 -8.75 5.91
N HIS A 67 -11.58 -8.52 7.11
CA HIS A 67 -12.32 -7.92 8.22
C HIS A 67 -11.52 -6.75 8.83
N ILE A 68 -12.25 -5.78 9.36
CA ILE A 68 -11.69 -4.72 10.21
C ILE A 68 -12.01 -5.02 11.68
N MET A 69 -11.25 -4.44 12.60
CA MET A 69 -11.51 -4.61 14.04
C MET A 69 -12.77 -3.88 14.53
N GLY A 70 -13.39 -3.06 13.67
CA GLY A 70 -14.55 -2.25 14.07
C GLY A 70 -14.13 -0.96 14.78
N GLY A 71 -14.93 -0.57 15.76
CA GLY A 71 -14.74 0.61 16.59
C GLY A 71 -15.62 0.53 17.83
N THR A 72 -15.57 1.54 18.69
CA THR A 72 -16.40 1.64 19.90
C THR A 72 -17.75 2.33 19.65
N SER A 73 -18.01 2.73 18.41
CA SER A 73 -19.26 3.34 17.94
C SER A 73 -19.73 2.71 16.64
N GLY A 74 -20.97 2.99 16.22
CA GLY A 74 -21.52 2.45 14.98
C GLY A 74 -20.88 2.98 13.70
N ALA A 75 -20.15 4.11 13.74
CA ALA A 75 -19.44 4.68 12.61
C ALA A 75 -17.95 4.32 12.70
N VAL A 76 -17.48 3.43 11.85
CA VAL A 76 -16.12 2.87 11.92
C VAL A 76 -15.16 3.41 10.84
N SER A 77 -15.56 4.40 10.05
CA SER A 77 -14.71 4.97 8.99
C SER A 77 -13.41 5.55 9.54
N MET A 78 -13.47 6.29 10.65
CA MET A 78 -12.30 6.92 11.26
C MET A 78 -11.28 5.88 11.77
N PRO A 79 -11.64 4.93 12.63
CA PRO A 79 -10.70 3.92 13.09
C PRO A 79 -10.19 3.02 11.96
N SER A 80 -11.04 2.67 11.00
CA SER A 80 -10.64 1.86 9.84
C SER A 80 -9.55 2.53 9.01
N ARG A 81 -9.72 3.83 8.72
CA ARG A 81 -8.72 4.60 7.97
C ARG A 81 -7.42 4.76 8.76
N ALA A 82 -7.50 5.06 10.05
CA ALA A 82 -6.32 5.19 10.89
C ALA A 82 -5.55 3.87 11.02
N MET A 83 -6.24 2.74 11.19
CA MET A 83 -5.61 1.41 11.18
C MET A 83 -4.93 1.11 9.84
N LEU A 84 -5.58 1.43 8.72
CA LEU A 84 -5.02 1.23 7.38
C LEU A 84 -3.77 2.08 7.14
N MET A 85 -3.80 3.36 7.53
CA MET A 85 -2.68 4.28 7.33
C MET A 85 -1.47 3.95 8.21
N THR A 86 -1.70 3.47 9.44
CA THR A 86 -0.64 3.24 10.43
C THR A 86 -0.19 1.79 10.55
N GLY A 87 -0.96 0.84 10.01
CA GLY A 87 -0.76 -0.59 10.24
C GLY A 87 -0.96 -1.02 11.70
N LYS A 88 -1.55 -0.18 12.55
CA LYS A 88 -1.74 -0.46 13.98
C LYS A 88 -3.14 -1.01 14.26
N TYR A 89 -3.23 -1.83 15.29
CA TYR A 89 -4.52 -2.28 15.83
C TYR A 89 -5.28 -1.13 16.49
N LEU A 90 -6.61 -1.22 16.49
CA LEU A 90 -7.51 -0.22 17.08
C LEU A 90 -7.11 0.22 18.49
N TYR A 91 -6.75 -0.73 19.37
CA TYR A 91 -6.38 -0.46 20.76
C TYR A 91 -5.05 0.28 20.92
N ASN A 92 -4.26 0.37 19.87
CA ASN A 92 -3.00 1.11 19.82
C ASN A 92 -3.16 2.49 19.17
N LEU A 93 -4.41 2.89 18.86
CA LEU A 93 -4.73 4.18 18.26
C LEU A 93 -5.40 5.08 19.31
N GLU A 94 -4.79 6.25 19.55
CA GLU A 94 -5.39 7.26 20.42
C GLU A 94 -6.72 7.75 19.87
N LYS A 95 -7.72 7.87 20.74
CA LYS A 95 -9.08 8.33 20.37
C LYS A 95 -9.60 7.63 19.09
N GLN A 96 -9.28 6.36 18.92
CA GLN A 96 -9.66 5.56 17.74
C GLN A 96 -9.17 6.12 16.40
N GLY A 97 -8.07 6.86 16.39
CA GLY A 97 -7.49 7.44 15.18
C GLY A 97 -8.05 8.81 14.80
N ALA A 98 -8.78 9.49 15.70
CA ALA A 98 -9.16 10.90 15.48
C ALA A 98 -7.92 11.79 15.36
N THR A 99 -6.85 11.41 16.04
CA THR A 99 -5.52 12.00 15.90
C THR A 99 -4.50 10.88 15.73
N ILE A 100 -3.51 11.10 14.87
CA ILE A 100 -2.39 10.17 14.67
C ILE A 100 -1.12 10.92 15.10
N PRO A 101 -0.55 10.62 16.28
CA PRO A 101 0.62 11.31 16.80
C PRO A 101 1.87 11.01 15.97
N ASP A 102 2.90 11.86 16.09
CA ASP A 102 4.15 11.74 15.32
C ASP A 102 4.91 10.43 15.61
N SER A 103 4.67 9.83 16.75
CA SER A 103 5.22 8.51 17.10
C SER A 103 4.65 7.35 16.29
N HIS A 104 3.59 7.59 15.50
CA HIS A 104 2.97 6.61 14.62
C HIS A 104 3.28 6.95 13.17
N THR A 105 4.26 6.26 12.58
CA THR A 105 4.57 6.35 11.16
C THR A 105 3.38 5.85 10.32
N MET A 106 3.07 6.55 9.26
CA MET A 106 2.01 6.19 8.32
C MET A 106 2.58 5.71 6.99
N ILE A 107 1.77 4.97 6.24
CA ILE A 107 2.17 4.41 4.93
C ILE A 107 2.69 5.49 3.97
N GLY A 108 2.08 6.69 3.95
CA GLY A 108 2.54 7.78 3.10
C GLY A 108 3.94 8.28 3.48
N GLU A 109 4.26 8.37 4.78
CA GLU A 109 5.59 8.73 5.26
C GLU A 109 6.63 7.69 4.83
N THR A 110 6.33 6.40 5.02
CA THR A 110 7.19 5.29 4.56
C THR A 110 7.42 5.32 3.05
N LEU A 111 6.40 5.62 2.26
CA LEU A 111 6.53 5.75 0.81
C LEU A 111 7.36 6.98 0.41
N GLN A 112 7.22 8.11 1.12
CA GLN A 112 8.07 9.29 0.90
C GLN A 112 9.54 8.98 1.17
N GLU A 113 9.85 8.27 2.26
CA GLU A 113 11.21 7.80 2.57
C GLU A 113 11.78 6.88 1.48
N ALA A 114 10.92 6.12 0.82
CA ALA A 114 11.26 5.29 -0.35
C ALA A 114 11.33 6.07 -1.68
N GLY A 115 11.16 7.40 -1.66
CA GLY A 115 11.28 8.28 -2.82
C GLY A 115 10.00 8.47 -3.65
N TYR A 116 8.83 8.06 -3.13
CA TYR A 116 7.56 8.33 -3.78
C TYR A 116 7.04 9.74 -3.50
N SER A 117 6.44 10.38 -4.49
CA SER A 117 5.50 11.49 -4.27
C SER A 117 4.17 10.91 -3.81
N THR A 118 3.58 11.51 -2.77
CA THR A 118 2.35 11.03 -2.17
C THR A 118 1.25 12.08 -2.31
N PHE A 119 0.08 11.66 -2.76
CA PHE A 119 -1.09 12.51 -3.02
C PHE A 119 -2.32 11.89 -2.37
N HIS A 120 -3.23 12.74 -1.88
CA HIS A 120 -4.51 12.32 -1.33
C HIS A 120 -5.67 13.14 -1.90
N THR A 121 -6.77 12.48 -2.16
CA THR A 121 -8.04 13.12 -2.50
C THR A 121 -9.21 12.40 -1.84
N GLY A 122 -10.23 13.14 -1.43
CA GLY A 122 -11.44 12.62 -0.81
C GLY A 122 -11.39 12.61 0.72
N LYS A 123 -12.16 11.70 1.33
CA LYS A 123 -12.36 11.65 2.78
C LYS A 123 -11.10 11.17 3.52
N TRP A 124 -10.56 11.98 4.42
CA TRP A 124 -9.45 11.63 5.32
C TRP A 124 -9.94 11.07 6.65
N HIS A 125 -10.66 11.84 7.42
CA HIS A 125 -11.31 11.49 8.69
C HIS A 125 -10.35 11.28 9.88
N SER A 126 -9.24 12.01 9.91
CA SER A 126 -8.31 12.16 11.03
C SER A 126 -7.84 13.61 11.11
N SER A 127 -6.84 13.93 11.93
CA SER A 127 -6.31 15.30 12.02
C SER A 127 -5.63 15.76 10.73
N TYR A 128 -5.65 17.08 10.47
CA TYR A 128 -4.95 17.67 9.31
C TYR A 128 -3.44 17.59 9.43
N GLU A 129 -2.90 17.60 10.64
CA GLU A 129 -1.47 17.43 10.88
C GLU A 129 -1.00 16.08 10.36
N ALA A 130 -1.76 15.01 10.64
CA ALA A 130 -1.48 13.67 10.13
C ALA A 130 -1.61 13.60 8.60
N LEU A 131 -2.61 14.29 8.01
CA LEU A 131 -2.76 14.37 6.56
C LEU A 131 -1.52 14.99 5.91
N ASN A 132 -1.08 16.15 6.41
CA ASN A 132 0.04 16.91 5.86
C ASN A 132 1.40 16.18 6.02
N ARG A 133 1.53 15.30 7.01
CA ARG A 133 2.69 14.42 7.13
C ARG A 133 2.66 13.30 6.10
N CYS A 134 1.49 12.70 5.93
CA CYS A 134 1.30 11.51 5.09
C CYS A 134 1.31 11.84 3.58
N PHE A 135 0.86 13.03 3.21
CA PHE A 135 0.73 13.46 1.81
C PHE A 135 1.30 14.87 1.63
N LYS A 136 1.98 15.09 0.52
CA LYS A 136 2.68 16.34 0.22
C LYS A 136 1.96 17.22 -0.80
N ASP A 137 0.98 16.64 -1.53
CA ASP A 137 0.18 17.30 -2.57
C ASP A 137 -1.32 16.97 -2.37
#